data_e6bef639c6743b5d68006a83dfd22425
#
_entry.id   e6bef639c6743b5d68006a83dfd22425
#
_cell.length_a   1.000
_cell.length_b   1.000
_cell.length_c   1.000
_cell.angle_alpha   90.00
_cell.angle_beta   90.00
_cell.angle_gamma   90.00
#
_symmetry.space_group_name_H-M   'P 1'
#
loop_
_entity.id
_entity.type
_entity.pdbx_description
1 polymer ?
#
loop_
_entity_poly.entity_id
_entity_poly.type
_entity_poly.pdbx_seq_one_letter_code
_entity_poly.pdbx_strand_id
1 'polypeptide(L)'
;MGLRSLLSNYTSDGFTVLAFPSNQFGGQAPCSSSCERAYAYHKVGAQSNFPVFDKVEVNGPTALETYTVLKHGSGLIEDGPPRELGWNYEKFLVASNGTVIQRYGSATSPLAAEGDIRLLLGLD
;
A
#
# COMPACT_ATOMS: atom_id res chain seq x y z
N MET A 1 2.24 -6.56 14.33
CA MET A 1 2.36 -5.72 13.14
C MET A 1 1.68 -6.39 11.97
N GLY A 2 0.62 -5.76 11.49
CA GLY A 2 -0.24 -6.34 10.47
C GLY A 2 0.47 -6.71 9.17
N LEU A 3 1.30 -5.81 8.62
CA LEU A 3 2.01 -6.08 7.37
C LEU A 3 2.98 -7.25 7.50
N ARG A 4 3.70 -7.33 8.61
CA ARG A 4 4.62 -8.43 8.85
C ARG A 4 3.88 -9.77 8.85
N SER A 5 2.73 -9.83 9.54
CA SER A 5 1.93 -11.04 9.61
C SER A 5 1.43 -11.47 8.23
N LEU A 6 0.91 -10.51 7.45
CA LEU A 6 0.42 -10.80 6.09
C LEU A 6 1.55 -11.30 5.20
N LEU A 7 2.71 -10.64 5.22
CA LEU A 7 3.86 -11.06 4.43
C LEU A 7 4.33 -12.44 4.85
N SER A 8 4.45 -12.68 6.16
CA SER A 8 4.89 -13.97 6.68
C SER A 8 3.95 -15.11 6.27
N ASN A 9 2.64 -14.85 6.30
CA ASN A 9 1.66 -15.89 6.06
C ASN A 9 1.38 -16.14 4.58
N TYR A 10 1.52 -15.15 3.72
CA TYR A 10 1.01 -15.23 2.34
C TYR A 10 2.04 -14.99 1.24
N THR A 11 3.27 -14.61 1.55
CA THR A 11 4.29 -14.39 0.51
C THR A 11 4.49 -15.64 -0.35
N SER A 12 4.53 -16.81 0.27
CA SER A 12 4.71 -18.07 -0.48
C SER A 12 3.51 -18.42 -1.35
N ASP A 13 2.35 -17.83 -1.07
CA ASP A 13 1.14 -18.04 -1.86
C ASP A 13 0.98 -17.01 -2.98
N GLY A 14 1.92 -16.08 -3.12
CA GLY A 14 1.90 -15.09 -4.20
C GLY A 14 1.50 -13.68 -3.78
N PHE A 15 1.53 -13.38 -2.49
CA PHE A 15 1.23 -12.05 -1.96
C PHE A 15 2.50 -11.22 -1.78
N THR A 16 2.43 -9.94 -2.07
CA THR A 16 3.49 -8.99 -1.69
C THR A 16 2.89 -7.64 -1.33
N VAL A 17 3.72 -6.77 -0.79
CA VAL A 17 3.38 -5.37 -0.49
C VAL A 17 4.33 -4.48 -1.27
N LEU A 18 3.78 -3.48 -1.95
CA LEU A 18 4.55 -2.44 -2.61
C LEU A 18 4.46 -1.18 -1.76
N ALA A 19 5.56 -0.74 -1.19
CA ALA A 19 5.59 0.39 -0.27
C ALA A 19 6.14 1.63 -0.97
N PHE A 20 5.38 2.73 -0.91
CA PHE A 20 5.73 4.00 -1.55
C PHE A 20 5.80 5.08 -0.48
N PRO A 21 7.00 5.45 0.00
CA PRO A 21 7.14 6.52 0.98
C PRO A 21 6.73 7.87 0.39
N SER A 22 6.06 8.70 1.19
CA SER A 22 5.68 10.04 0.78
C SER A 22 5.83 11.02 1.94
N ASN A 23 6.32 12.22 1.65
CA ASN A 23 6.48 13.28 2.65
C ASN A 23 5.30 14.27 2.66
N GLN A 24 4.22 13.97 1.94
CA GLN A 24 3.08 14.88 1.80
C GLN A 24 2.19 14.95 3.06
N PHE A 25 2.33 14.01 4.00
CA PHE A 25 1.45 13.93 5.16
C PHE A 25 2.21 14.31 6.43
N GLY A 26 2.13 15.58 6.80
CA GLY A 26 2.76 16.10 8.00
C GLY A 26 4.29 16.11 7.97
N GLY A 27 4.90 15.96 6.79
CA GLY A 27 6.35 15.94 6.67
C GLY A 27 7.00 14.78 7.43
N GLN A 28 6.34 13.64 7.53
CA GLN A 28 6.79 12.51 8.38
C GLN A 28 7.76 11.58 7.67
N ALA A 29 8.11 11.84 6.42
CA ALA A 29 9.13 11.11 5.68
C ALA A 29 10.15 12.08 5.07
N PRO A 30 10.87 12.87 5.90
CA PRO A 30 11.76 13.92 5.41
C PRO A 30 13.13 13.43 4.94
N CYS A 31 13.46 12.20 5.22
CA CYS A 31 14.75 11.57 4.94
C CYS A 31 14.89 11.28 3.44
N SER A 32 16.09 10.93 2.97
CA SER A 32 16.29 10.50 1.59
C SER A 32 15.53 9.20 1.30
N SER A 33 15.35 8.86 0.04
CA SER A 33 14.67 7.62 -0.33
C SER A 33 15.32 6.39 0.29
N SER A 34 16.65 6.30 0.27
CA SER A 34 17.36 5.16 0.89
C SER A 34 17.20 5.13 2.40
N CYS A 35 17.16 6.29 3.03
CA CYS A 35 16.95 6.40 4.48
C CYS A 35 15.53 5.95 4.86
N GLU A 36 14.52 6.39 4.12
CA GLU A 36 13.13 5.98 4.37
C GLU A 36 12.95 4.47 4.13
N ARG A 37 13.63 3.94 3.13
CA ARG A 37 13.62 2.50 2.86
C ARG A 37 14.21 1.72 4.03
N ALA A 38 15.36 2.16 4.55
CA ALA A 38 15.98 1.52 5.70
C ALA A 38 15.08 1.56 6.93
N TYR A 39 14.40 2.70 7.16
CA TYR A 39 13.46 2.83 8.25
C TYR A 39 12.28 1.86 8.11
N ALA A 40 11.72 1.73 6.90
CA ALA A 40 10.61 0.83 6.64
C ALA A 40 11.00 -0.63 6.92
N TYR A 41 12.17 -1.06 6.46
CA TYR A 41 12.65 -2.41 6.73
C TYR A 41 12.92 -2.66 8.21
N HIS A 42 13.41 -1.65 8.92
CA HIS A 42 13.58 -1.76 10.37
C HIS A 42 12.23 -1.92 11.07
N LYS A 43 11.23 -1.15 10.66
CA LYS A 43 9.91 -1.12 11.27
C LYS A 43 9.14 -2.43 11.03
N VAL A 44 9.16 -2.95 9.81
CA VAL A 44 8.41 -4.16 9.45
C VAL A 44 9.22 -5.43 9.73
N GLY A 45 10.52 -5.35 9.63
CA GLY A 45 11.42 -6.48 9.84
C GLY A 45 12.22 -6.77 8.59
N ALA A 46 13.53 -6.97 8.75
CA ALA A 46 14.46 -7.14 7.62
C ALA A 46 14.14 -8.39 6.79
N GLN A 47 13.52 -9.41 7.41
CA GLN A 47 13.17 -10.65 6.73
C GLN A 47 11.89 -10.54 5.89
N SER A 48 11.18 -9.43 5.97
CA SER A 48 9.89 -9.29 5.31
C SER A 48 10.00 -9.24 3.79
N ASN A 49 11.14 -8.84 3.24
CA ASN A 49 11.46 -8.93 1.83
C ASN A 49 10.34 -8.42 0.92
N PHE A 50 10.03 -7.14 1.02
CA PHE A 50 9.05 -6.48 0.17
C PHE A 50 9.67 -5.23 -0.45
N PRO A 51 9.27 -4.83 -1.68
CA PRO A 51 9.84 -3.64 -2.32
C PRO A 51 9.44 -2.36 -1.60
N VAL A 52 10.41 -1.50 -1.32
CA VAL A 52 10.18 -0.13 -0.87
C VAL A 52 10.75 0.78 -1.94
N PHE A 53 9.88 1.51 -2.62
CA PHE A 53 10.26 2.36 -3.75
C PHE A 53 10.83 3.68 -3.25
N ASP A 54 11.34 4.47 -4.17
CA ASP A 54 11.78 5.83 -3.86
C ASP A 54 10.59 6.68 -3.41
N LYS A 55 10.89 7.74 -2.64
CA LYS A 55 9.84 8.68 -2.21
C LYS A 55 9.12 9.26 -3.41
N VAL A 56 7.80 9.36 -3.29
CA VAL A 56 6.94 9.87 -4.36
C VAL A 56 5.92 10.82 -3.77
N GLU A 57 5.28 11.60 -4.63
CA GLU A 57 4.04 12.28 -4.30
C GLU A 57 2.87 11.41 -4.75
N VAL A 58 1.83 11.36 -3.95
CA VAL A 58 0.66 10.52 -4.21
C VAL A 58 -0.59 11.36 -4.48
N ASN A 59 -0.54 12.63 -4.15
CA ASN A 59 -1.62 13.60 -4.34
C ASN A 59 -1.13 14.79 -5.17
N GLY A 60 -2.07 15.48 -5.81
CA GLY A 60 -1.79 16.70 -6.54
C GLY A 60 -1.26 16.46 -7.94
N PRO A 61 -0.82 17.54 -8.63
CA PRO A 61 -0.47 17.46 -10.06
C PRO A 61 0.82 16.69 -10.34
N THR A 62 1.66 16.48 -9.33
CA THR A 62 2.93 15.76 -9.47
C THR A 62 2.85 14.34 -8.91
N ALA A 63 1.65 13.84 -8.62
CA ALA A 63 1.47 12.49 -8.11
C ALA A 63 2.02 11.45 -9.09
N LEU A 64 2.66 10.41 -8.54
CA LEU A 64 3.09 9.27 -9.34
C LEU A 64 1.89 8.68 -10.08
N GLU A 65 2.05 8.40 -11.36
CA GLU A 65 0.96 7.90 -12.21
C GLU A 65 0.28 6.66 -11.63
N THR A 66 1.06 5.78 -11.01
CA THR A 66 0.52 4.60 -10.32
C THR A 66 -0.59 4.98 -9.35
N TYR A 67 -0.40 6.04 -8.57
CA TYR A 67 -1.43 6.48 -7.61
C TYR A 67 -2.63 7.12 -8.29
N THR A 68 -2.43 7.78 -9.43
CA THR A 68 -3.57 8.27 -10.22
C THR A 68 -4.44 7.12 -10.67
N VAL A 69 -3.84 6.03 -11.15
CA VAL A 69 -4.56 4.83 -11.57
C VAL A 69 -5.25 4.15 -10.38
N LEU A 70 -4.56 4.04 -9.25
CA LEU A 70 -5.14 3.42 -8.04
C LEU A 70 -6.34 4.21 -7.53
N LYS A 71 -6.24 5.53 -7.48
CA LYS A 71 -7.35 6.39 -7.03
C LYS A 71 -8.55 6.27 -7.96
N HIS A 72 -8.31 6.25 -9.26
CA HIS A 72 -9.37 6.06 -10.24
C HIS A 72 -10.06 4.70 -10.06
N GLY A 73 -9.28 3.64 -9.93
CA GLY A 73 -9.82 2.30 -9.70
C GLY A 73 -10.64 2.19 -8.42
N SER A 74 -10.19 2.81 -7.33
CA SER A 74 -10.94 2.82 -6.08
C SER A 74 -12.24 3.62 -6.20
N GLY A 75 -12.23 4.69 -6.98
CA GLY A 75 -13.44 5.47 -7.26
C GLY A 75 -14.51 4.63 -7.94
N LEU A 76 -14.12 3.76 -8.86
CA LEU A 76 -15.06 2.86 -9.54
C LEU A 76 -15.72 1.88 -8.56
N ILE A 77 -14.98 1.39 -7.58
CA ILE A 77 -15.51 0.47 -6.56
C ILE A 77 -16.45 1.21 -5.61
N GLU A 78 -16.07 2.40 -5.21
CA GLU A 78 -16.81 3.21 -4.23
C GLU A 78 -17.99 3.96 -4.86
N ASP A 79 -18.18 3.81 -6.18
CA ASP A 79 -19.24 4.47 -6.94
C ASP A 79 -19.18 5.99 -6.80
N GLY A 80 -17.98 6.54 -6.99
CA GLY A 80 -17.77 7.97 -6.85
C GLY A 80 -16.52 8.44 -7.56
N PRO A 81 -16.20 9.74 -7.47
CA PRO A 81 -14.98 10.27 -8.08
C PRO A 81 -13.74 9.78 -7.35
N PRO A 82 -12.58 9.77 -8.03
CA PRO A 82 -11.30 9.45 -7.37
C PRO A 82 -11.07 10.42 -6.21
N ARG A 83 -10.60 9.88 -5.08
CA ARG A 83 -10.30 10.67 -3.89
C ARG A 83 -8.80 10.72 -3.66
N GLU A 84 -8.28 11.90 -3.29
CA GLU A 84 -6.91 12.03 -2.82
C GLU A 84 -6.71 11.19 -1.56
N LEU A 85 -5.46 10.77 -1.30
CA LEU A 85 -5.12 10.12 -0.06
C LEU A 85 -5.20 11.12 1.08
N GLY A 86 -5.76 10.70 2.21
CA GLY A 86 -5.98 11.58 3.35
C GLY A 86 -4.81 11.63 4.33
N TRP A 87 -4.05 10.55 4.45
CA TRP A 87 -2.94 10.47 5.40
C TRP A 87 -2.03 9.31 5.08
N ASN A 88 -0.97 9.13 5.88
CA ASN A 88 -0.05 7.99 5.76
C ASN A 88 -0.78 6.66 5.93
N TYR A 89 -0.25 5.62 5.32
CA TYR A 89 -0.73 4.24 5.45
C TYR A 89 -2.14 3.98 4.90
N GLU A 90 -2.57 4.73 3.91
CA GLU A 90 -3.68 4.26 3.09
C GLU A 90 -3.20 3.10 2.23
N LYS A 91 -4.08 2.13 2.02
CA LYS A 91 -3.74 0.89 1.33
C LYS A 91 -4.72 0.64 0.20
N PHE A 92 -4.19 0.08 -0.88
CA PHE A 92 -4.98 -0.38 -2.01
C PHE A 92 -4.69 -1.87 -2.21
N LEU A 93 -5.71 -2.70 -2.23
CA LEU A 93 -5.56 -4.11 -2.56
C LEU A 93 -5.78 -4.27 -4.06
N VAL A 94 -4.79 -4.86 -4.74
CA VAL A 94 -4.78 -4.98 -6.20
C VAL A 94 -4.64 -6.45 -6.56
N ALA A 95 -5.51 -6.93 -7.45
CA ALA A 95 -5.44 -8.28 -7.98
C ALA A 95 -4.28 -8.43 -8.96
N SER A 96 -3.91 -9.65 -9.28
CA SER A 96 -2.79 -9.95 -10.17
C SER A 96 -2.96 -9.37 -11.58
N ASN A 97 -4.19 -9.11 -12.00
CA ASN A 97 -4.47 -8.48 -13.30
C ASN A 97 -4.45 -6.95 -13.27
N GLY A 98 -4.10 -6.34 -12.13
CA GLY A 98 -4.05 -4.90 -11.96
C GLY A 98 -5.35 -4.24 -11.51
N THR A 99 -6.42 -5.00 -11.31
CA THR A 99 -7.71 -4.46 -10.85
C THR A 99 -7.63 -4.09 -9.38
N VAL A 100 -8.04 -2.87 -9.03
CA VAL A 100 -8.18 -2.45 -7.63
C VAL A 100 -9.41 -3.15 -7.04
N ILE A 101 -9.20 -3.91 -5.99
CA ILE A 101 -10.24 -4.69 -5.33
C ILE A 101 -10.86 -3.92 -4.18
N GLN A 102 -10.04 -3.20 -3.40
CA GLN A 102 -10.51 -2.46 -2.24
C GLN A 102 -9.48 -1.40 -1.85
N ARG A 103 -9.95 -0.37 -1.17
CA ARG A 103 -9.14 0.69 -0.59
C ARG A 103 -9.39 0.73 0.91
N TYR A 104 -8.31 0.80 1.70
CA TYR A 104 -8.39 0.81 3.16
C TYR A 104 -7.79 2.11 3.68
N GLY A 105 -8.50 2.77 4.61
CA GLY A 105 -8.06 4.03 5.18
C GLY A 105 -6.84 3.91 6.08
N SER A 106 -6.26 5.06 6.42
CA SER A 106 -5.05 5.16 7.25
C SER A 106 -5.21 4.47 8.59
N ALA A 107 -6.37 4.62 9.23
CA ALA A 107 -6.62 4.07 10.56
C ALA A 107 -6.98 2.59 10.54
N THR A 108 -7.22 2.01 9.36
CA THR A 108 -7.61 0.61 9.23
C THR A 108 -6.37 -0.28 9.27
N SER A 109 -6.37 -1.29 10.13
CA SER A 109 -5.27 -2.24 10.20
C SER A 109 -5.11 -2.99 8.88
N PRO A 110 -3.87 -3.26 8.44
CA PRO A 110 -3.64 -4.13 7.27
C PRO A 110 -4.31 -5.48 7.39
N LEU A 111 -4.51 -6.00 8.61
CA LEU A 111 -5.18 -7.29 8.83
C LEU A 111 -6.64 -7.28 8.38
N ALA A 112 -7.26 -6.13 8.25
CA ALA A 112 -8.63 -6.03 7.71
C ALA A 112 -8.72 -6.53 6.27
N ALA A 113 -7.61 -6.55 5.54
CA ALA A 113 -7.56 -7.03 4.15
C ALA A 113 -7.37 -8.56 4.06
N GLU A 114 -7.13 -9.25 5.16
CA GLU A 114 -6.74 -10.66 5.13
C GLU A 114 -7.77 -11.54 4.42
N GLY A 115 -9.05 -11.34 4.70
CA GLY A 115 -10.12 -12.11 4.05
C GLY A 115 -10.11 -11.96 2.53
N ASP A 116 -9.97 -10.75 2.05
CA ASP A 116 -9.92 -10.47 0.61
C ASP A 116 -8.64 -11.02 -0.01
N ILE A 117 -7.52 -10.94 0.69
CA ILE A 117 -6.26 -11.53 0.24
C ILE A 117 -6.42 -13.03 0.07
N ARG A 118 -6.98 -13.71 1.05
CA ARG A 118 -7.19 -15.18 0.97
C ARG A 118 -8.09 -15.55 -0.20
N LEU A 119 -9.15 -14.79 -0.42
CA LEU A 119 -10.05 -14.99 -1.55
C LEU A 119 -9.30 -14.87 -2.88
N LEU A 120 -8.53 -13.81 -3.04
CA LEU A 120 -7.77 -13.57 -4.29
C LEU A 120 -6.71 -14.64 -4.53
N LEU A 121 -6.16 -15.21 -3.47
CA LEU A 121 -5.15 -16.28 -3.55
C LEU A 121 -5.79 -17.66 -3.69
N GLY A 122 -7.11 -17.76 -3.64
CA GLY A 122 -7.81 -19.04 -3.76
C GLY A 122 -7.66 -19.95 -2.53
N LEU A 123 -7.46 -19.36 -1.35
CA LEU A 123 -7.19 -20.12 -0.14
C LEU A 123 -8.45 -20.49 0.65
N ASP A 124 -9.57 -19.92 0.33
CA ASP A 124 -10.86 -20.26 0.94
C ASP A 124 -11.96 -20.06 -0.06
#